data_9525e906fe5090edc388d97c92b0a348
#
_entry.id   9525e906fe5090edc388d97c92b0a348
#
_cell.length_a   1.000
_cell.length_b   1.000
_cell.length_c   1.000
_cell.angle_alpha   90.00
_cell.angle_beta   90.00
_cell.angle_gamma   90.00
#
_symmetry.space_group_name_H-M   'P 1'
#
loop_
_entity.id
_entity.type
_entity.pdbx_description
1 polymer ?
#
loop_
_entity_poly.entity_id
_entity_poly.type
_entity_poly.pdbx_seq_one_letter_code
_entity_poly.pdbx_strand_id
1 'polypeptide(L)'
;AGAEAEGVLLKGIIQNTAEDLGNLGPDFIYGYGRINANRAYEVISNGSFNSDSIANNDSASFSFSIPANTVNAKFFLIWADPQASPNASRDLVNDLDLSVGFEGTTLQPWVLDPNPTVSSLNSNATPGRDSLNNMEQVTILNPNSGTATIKVKGHNIPTGTQKFYVIASYEKNELVVTYPTPGTAIEAGTSQLIRFDSPIN
;
A
#
# COMPACT_ATOMS: atom_id res chain seq x y z
N ALA A 1 -2.10 14.96 22.61
CA ALA A 1 -1.17 15.52 21.63
C ALA A 1 -1.15 14.54 20.47
N GLY A 2 -1.73 14.90 19.30
CA GLY A 2 -1.65 14.10 18.10
C GLY A 2 -0.20 14.08 17.63
N ALA A 3 0.36 12.87 17.43
CA ALA A 3 1.64 12.74 16.76
C ALA A 3 1.49 13.28 15.32
N GLU A 4 2.37 14.18 14.92
CA GLU A 4 2.43 14.58 13.52
C GLU A 4 2.74 13.34 12.67
N ALA A 5 1.88 13.08 11.68
CA ALA A 5 2.13 11.98 10.76
C ALA A 5 3.33 12.34 9.87
N GLU A 6 4.31 11.43 9.80
CA GLU A 6 5.45 11.65 8.91
C GLU A 6 5.01 11.63 7.44
N GLY A 7 5.59 12.51 6.62
CA GLY A 7 5.21 12.63 5.21
C GLY A 7 5.32 11.32 4.42
N VAL A 8 6.29 10.47 4.76
CA VAL A 8 6.45 9.14 4.14
C VAL A 8 5.28 8.20 4.46
N LEU A 9 4.76 8.22 5.69
CA LEU A 9 3.57 7.45 6.07
C LEU A 9 2.34 7.93 5.27
N LEU A 10 2.11 9.25 5.20
CA LEU A 10 0.99 9.80 4.43
C LEU A 10 1.09 9.45 2.95
N LYS A 11 2.29 9.53 2.36
CA LYS A 11 2.54 9.09 0.99
C LYS A 11 2.14 7.61 0.82
N GLY A 12 2.60 6.74 1.71
CA GLY A 12 2.29 5.30 1.67
C GLY A 12 0.80 5.01 1.81
N ILE A 13 0.11 5.72 2.71
CA ILE A 13 -1.35 5.56 2.88
C ILE A 13 -2.08 5.94 1.58
N ILE A 14 -1.77 7.09 0.98
CA ILE A 14 -2.40 7.55 -0.26
C ILE A 14 -2.16 6.54 -1.40
N GLN A 15 -0.94 6.02 -1.53
CA GLN A 15 -0.60 5.04 -2.57
C GLN A 15 -1.28 3.68 -2.33
N ASN A 16 -1.26 3.17 -1.09
CA ASN A 16 -1.83 1.86 -0.78
C ASN A 16 -3.37 1.83 -0.87
N THR A 17 -4.02 2.97 -0.64
CA THR A 17 -5.49 3.08 -0.68
C THR A 17 -6.03 3.50 -2.04
N ALA A 18 -5.17 3.80 -3.01
CA ALA A 18 -5.57 4.19 -4.35
C ALA A 18 -6.39 3.07 -5.03
N GLU A 19 -7.37 3.49 -5.84
CA GLU A 19 -8.11 2.58 -6.71
C GLU A 19 -7.24 2.21 -7.89
N ASP A 20 -7.01 0.92 -8.06
CA ASP A 20 -6.20 0.41 -9.15
C ASP A 20 -6.82 0.72 -10.51
N LEU A 21 -6.03 1.22 -11.43
CA LEU A 21 -6.44 1.59 -12.78
C LEU A 21 -5.46 0.98 -13.80
N GLY A 22 -6.00 0.52 -14.91
CA GLY A 22 -5.18 -0.04 -15.97
C GLY A 22 -4.80 -1.50 -15.73
N ASN A 23 -3.53 -1.79 -15.63
CA ASN A 23 -3.04 -3.13 -15.32
C ASN A 23 -3.18 -3.44 -13.82
N LEU A 24 -3.35 -4.71 -13.47
CA LEU A 24 -3.40 -5.11 -12.08
C LEU A 24 -2.09 -4.78 -11.35
N GLY A 25 -2.20 -4.10 -10.22
CA GLY A 25 -1.07 -3.58 -9.46
C GLY A 25 -0.50 -2.28 -10.03
N PRO A 26 0.68 -1.84 -9.61
CA PRO A 26 1.26 -0.62 -10.12
C PRO A 26 1.63 -0.73 -11.61
N ASP A 27 1.46 0.35 -12.36
CA ASP A 27 1.89 0.46 -13.75
C ASP A 27 2.53 1.83 -14.05
N PHE A 28 3.17 1.96 -15.21
CA PHE A 28 3.83 3.21 -15.61
C PHE A 28 2.88 4.29 -16.14
N ILE A 29 1.59 3.99 -16.33
CA ILE A 29 0.58 4.92 -16.85
C ILE A 29 -0.16 5.60 -15.70
N TYR A 30 -0.60 4.82 -14.73
CA TYR A 30 -1.43 5.27 -13.61
C TYR A 30 -0.74 5.18 -12.24
N GLY A 31 0.49 4.66 -12.17
CA GLY A 31 1.20 4.42 -10.93
C GLY A 31 0.45 3.42 -10.03
N TYR A 32 0.04 3.84 -8.84
CA TYR A 32 -0.80 3.04 -7.94
C TYR A 32 -2.30 3.24 -8.14
N GLY A 33 -2.71 4.10 -9.11
CA GLY A 33 -4.09 4.34 -9.46
C GLY A 33 -4.65 5.69 -8.98
N ARG A 34 -5.97 5.78 -8.88
CA ARG A 34 -6.70 6.99 -8.50
C ARG A 34 -6.79 7.12 -6.98
N ILE A 35 -6.49 8.31 -6.45
CA ILE A 35 -6.57 8.61 -5.01
C ILE A 35 -8.00 8.36 -4.49
N ASN A 36 -8.12 7.58 -3.41
CA ASN A 36 -9.33 7.41 -2.63
C ASN A 36 -9.13 7.96 -1.21
N ALA A 37 -9.57 9.19 -1.00
CA ALA A 37 -9.40 9.89 0.28
C ALA A 37 -10.22 9.25 1.42
N ASN A 38 -11.36 8.62 1.10
CA ASN A 38 -12.18 7.94 2.09
C ASN A 38 -11.45 6.72 2.66
N ARG A 39 -10.88 5.87 1.79
CA ARG A 39 -10.07 4.72 2.23
C ARG A 39 -8.81 5.16 2.98
N ALA A 40 -8.17 6.24 2.54
CA ALA A 40 -7.03 6.81 3.27
C ALA A 40 -7.42 7.23 4.69
N TYR A 41 -8.56 7.88 4.85
CA TYR A 41 -9.11 8.24 6.16
C TYR A 41 -9.43 7.00 7.01
N GLU A 42 -10.01 5.95 6.43
CA GLU A 42 -10.27 4.69 7.13
C GLU A 42 -8.99 4.03 7.66
N VAL A 43 -7.93 3.98 6.87
CA VAL A 43 -6.63 3.46 7.31
C VAL A 43 -6.09 4.24 8.50
N ILE A 44 -6.19 5.58 8.46
CA ILE A 44 -5.75 6.46 9.57
C ILE A 44 -6.62 6.24 10.80
N SER A 45 -7.94 6.26 10.64
CA SER A 45 -8.91 6.16 11.73
C SER A 45 -8.86 4.82 12.46
N ASN A 46 -8.61 3.75 11.71
CA ASN A 46 -8.52 2.38 12.24
C ASN A 46 -7.10 2.04 12.72
N GLY A 47 -6.11 2.91 12.50
CA GLY A 47 -4.72 2.62 12.82
C GLY A 47 -4.17 1.40 12.06
N SER A 48 -4.60 1.21 10.81
CA SER A 48 -4.22 0.02 10.00
C SER A 48 -2.80 0.15 9.44
N PHE A 49 -1.86 0.54 10.28
CA PHE A 49 -0.43 0.65 9.96
C PHE A 49 0.43 0.40 11.19
N ASN A 50 1.68 0.01 10.96
CA ASN A 50 2.71 -0.14 11.98
C ASN A 50 4.02 0.48 11.48
N SER A 51 4.93 0.75 12.41
CA SER A 51 6.29 1.21 12.09
C SER A 51 7.31 0.52 12.97
N ASP A 52 8.50 0.33 12.43
CA ASP A 52 9.66 -0.17 13.17
C ASP A 52 10.93 0.33 12.49
N SER A 53 12.08 -0.04 13.04
CA SER A 53 13.41 0.20 12.47
C SER A 53 14.18 -1.11 12.41
N ILE A 54 14.84 -1.37 11.27
CA ILE A 54 15.49 -2.64 11.01
C ILE A 54 16.96 -2.43 10.61
N ALA A 55 17.82 -3.31 11.07
CA ALA A 55 19.23 -3.36 10.68
C ALA A 55 19.46 -4.34 9.51
N ASN A 56 20.68 -4.35 8.99
CA ASN A 56 21.07 -5.26 7.93
C ASN A 56 20.89 -6.73 8.33
N ASN A 57 20.26 -7.53 7.47
CA ASN A 57 19.93 -8.95 7.67
C ASN A 57 18.90 -9.27 8.78
N ASP A 58 18.38 -8.27 9.50
CA ASP A 58 17.30 -8.46 10.46
C ASP A 58 15.94 -8.64 9.77
N SER A 59 14.95 -9.09 10.55
CA SER A 59 13.57 -9.23 10.08
C SER A 59 12.59 -8.79 11.15
N ALA A 60 11.55 -8.08 10.75
CA ALA A 60 10.40 -7.74 11.58
C ALA A 60 9.13 -8.38 11.01
N SER A 61 8.15 -8.68 11.86
CA SER A 61 6.89 -9.29 11.44
C SER A 61 5.70 -8.62 12.12
N PHE A 62 4.63 -8.41 11.35
CA PHE A 62 3.39 -7.79 11.78
C PHE A 62 2.20 -8.64 11.35
N SER A 63 1.15 -8.63 12.14
CA SER A 63 -0.08 -9.36 11.81
C SER A 63 -1.21 -8.39 11.58
N PHE A 64 -1.95 -8.58 10.48
CA PHE A 64 -3.13 -7.82 10.14
C PHE A 64 -4.31 -8.79 9.89
N SER A 65 -5.47 -8.46 10.48
CA SER A 65 -6.69 -9.24 10.25
C SER A 65 -7.37 -8.75 8.97
N ILE A 66 -7.57 -9.66 8.01
CA ILE A 66 -8.36 -9.41 6.81
C ILE A 66 -9.84 -9.59 7.17
N PRO A 67 -10.68 -8.55 7.04
CA PRO A 67 -12.10 -8.64 7.33
C PRO A 67 -12.85 -9.57 6.36
N ALA A 68 -14.01 -10.07 6.78
CA ALA A 68 -14.94 -10.74 5.87
C ALA A 68 -15.42 -9.79 4.76
N ASN A 69 -15.81 -10.34 3.61
CA ASN A 69 -16.27 -9.63 2.42
C ASN A 69 -15.20 -8.72 1.78
N THR A 70 -13.93 -8.91 2.10
CA THR A 70 -12.83 -8.22 1.43
C THR A 70 -12.69 -8.77 0.00
N VAL A 71 -12.72 -7.89 -0.99
CA VAL A 71 -12.45 -8.24 -2.39
C VAL A 71 -11.02 -7.92 -2.80
N ASN A 72 -10.38 -7.00 -2.08
CA ASN A 72 -9.00 -6.63 -2.33
C ASN A 72 -8.32 -6.24 -1.01
N ALA A 73 -7.28 -6.98 -0.63
CA ALA A 73 -6.42 -6.65 0.50
C ALA A 73 -5.05 -6.23 -0.02
N LYS A 74 -4.62 -5.02 0.34
CA LYS A 74 -3.34 -4.47 -0.07
C LYS A 74 -2.44 -4.25 1.15
N PHE A 75 -1.21 -4.73 1.06
CA PHE A 75 -0.19 -4.56 2.08
C PHE A 75 0.98 -3.80 1.47
N PHE A 76 1.43 -2.76 2.15
CA PHE A 76 2.39 -1.82 1.62
C PHE A 76 3.53 -1.61 2.60
N LEU A 77 4.75 -1.66 2.09
CA LEU A 77 5.97 -1.27 2.79
C LEU A 77 6.48 0.02 2.18
N ILE A 78 6.88 0.98 3.01
CA ILE A 78 7.49 2.24 2.56
C ILE A 78 8.50 2.76 3.58
N TRP A 79 9.57 3.35 3.08
CA TRP A 79 10.57 4.02 3.91
C TRP A 79 11.12 5.29 3.26
N ALA A 80 11.67 6.17 4.09
CA ALA A 80 12.44 7.32 3.63
C ALA A 80 13.89 6.88 3.45
N ASP A 81 14.26 6.56 2.21
CA ASP A 81 15.62 6.14 1.89
C ASP A 81 16.60 7.31 2.01
N PRO A 82 17.82 7.10 2.53
CA PRO A 82 18.85 8.12 2.53
C PRO A 82 19.25 8.54 1.10
N GLN A 83 19.79 9.73 0.99
CA GLN A 83 20.32 10.22 -0.28
C GLN A 83 21.51 9.36 -0.74
N ALA A 84 21.45 8.88 -1.98
CA ALA A 84 22.56 8.20 -2.61
C ALA A 84 23.73 9.16 -2.90
N SER A 85 24.94 8.61 -3.05
CA SER A 85 26.09 9.40 -3.47
C SER A 85 25.88 9.95 -4.88
N PRO A 86 26.38 11.15 -5.18
CA PRO A 86 26.34 11.67 -6.55
C PRO A 86 26.97 10.68 -7.55
N ASN A 87 26.30 10.43 -8.66
CA ASN A 87 26.68 9.47 -9.71
C ASN A 87 26.71 7.99 -9.24
N ALA A 88 25.97 7.63 -8.19
CA ALA A 88 25.76 6.24 -7.86
C ALA A 88 25.09 5.49 -9.03
N SER A 89 25.48 4.26 -9.27
CA SER A 89 24.86 3.41 -10.30
C SER A 89 23.46 2.91 -9.87
N ARG A 90 23.13 3.05 -8.59
CA ARG A 90 21.85 2.69 -7.97
C ARG A 90 21.48 3.78 -6.97
N ASP A 91 20.25 4.28 -7.07
CA ASP A 91 19.75 5.34 -6.19
C ASP A 91 19.27 4.81 -4.84
N LEU A 92 18.76 3.56 -4.79
CA LEU A 92 18.34 2.91 -3.55
C LEU A 92 19.55 2.58 -2.68
N VAL A 93 19.65 3.20 -1.51
CA VAL A 93 20.73 3.00 -0.52
C VAL A 93 20.42 1.87 0.42
N ASN A 94 19.24 1.93 1.07
CA ASN A 94 18.75 0.89 1.97
C ASN A 94 17.69 0.06 1.26
N ASP A 95 17.94 -1.24 1.15
CA ASP A 95 17.10 -2.20 0.45
C ASP A 95 16.35 -3.06 1.48
N LEU A 96 15.04 -2.88 1.56
CA LEU A 96 14.14 -3.66 2.40
C LEU A 96 13.25 -4.52 1.51
N ASP A 97 13.02 -5.76 1.90
CA ASP A 97 12.13 -6.70 1.21
C ASP A 97 10.83 -6.91 1.98
N LEU A 98 9.68 -6.85 1.30
CA LEU A 98 8.37 -7.21 1.78
C LEU A 98 8.01 -8.64 1.39
N SER A 99 7.38 -9.37 2.28
CA SER A 99 6.63 -10.58 1.94
C SER A 99 5.39 -10.71 2.82
N VAL A 100 4.34 -11.35 2.30
CA VAL A 100 3.08 -11.54 3.00
C VAL A 100 2.73 -13.01 3.05
N GLY A 101 2.69 -13.59 4.26
CA GLY A 101 2.20 -14.94 4.51
C GLY A 101 0.68 -14.93 4.70
N PHE A 102 -0.04 -15.70 3.89
CA PHE A 102 -1.48 -15.86 4.00
C PHE A 102 -1.89 -17.26 3.53
N GLU A 103 -2.74 -17.95 4.31
CA GLU A 103 -3.24 -19.30 4.00
C GLU A 103 -2.15 -20.31 3.59
N GLY A 104 -1.00 -20.29 4.27
CA GLY A 104 0.13 -21.16 4.00
C GLY A 104 0.97 -20.82 2.79
N THR A 105 0.64 -19.74 2.08
CA THR A 105 1.39 -19.23 0.92
C THR A 105 2.16 -17.97 1.30
N THR A 106 3.35 -17.78 0.72
CA THR A 106 4.11 -16.54 0.81
C THR A 106 4.01 -15.79 -0.50
N LEU A 107 3.48 -14.57 -0.43
CA LEU A 107 3.28 -13.68 -1.56
C LEU A 107 4.39 -12.63 -1.60
N GLN A 108 4.81 -12.28 -2.82
CA GLN A 108 5.85 -11.30 -3.10
C GLN A 108 5.23 -10.00 -3.64
N PRO A 109 5.91 -8.85 -3.49
CA PRO A 109 5.45 -7.59 -4.01
C PRO A 109 5.43 -7.55 -5.54
N TRP A 110 4.67 -6.59 -6.07
CA TRP A 110 4.64 -6.27 -7.48
C TRP A 110 5.95 -5.61 -7.92
N VAL A 111 6.52 -6.07 -9.03
CA VAL A 111 7.73 -5.52 -9.65
C VAL A 111 7.45 -5.15 -11.09
N LEU A 112 7.78 -3.91 -11.44
CA LEU A 112 7.71 -3.41 -12.82
C LEU A 112 8.99 -3.74 -13.59
N ASP A 113 8.87 -3.99 -14.90
CA ASP A 113 10.04 -4.13 -15.77
C ASP A 113 10.65 -2.75 -16.05
N PRO A 114 11.88 -2.45 -15.57
CA PRO A 114 12.47 -1.12 -15.68
C PRO A 114 13.08 -0.85 -17.06
N ASN A 115 13.04 -1.79 -18.00
CA ASN A 115 13.61 -1.59 -19.33
C ASN A 115 12.84 -0.50 -20.07
N PRO A 116 13.52 0.52 -20.67
CA PRO A 116 12.87 1.65 -21.31
C PRO A 116 12.41 1.30 -22.74
N THR A 117 11.63 0.22 -22.89
CA THR A 117 11.01 -0.19 -24.14
C THR A 117 9.50 -0.04 -24.06
N VAL A 118 8.85 0.20 -25.19
CA VAL A 118 7.39 0.29 -25.26
C VAL A 118 6.72 -0.99 -24.74
N SER A 119 7.31 -2.15 -25.01
CA SER A 119 6.80 -3.42 -24.51
C SER A 119 6.84 -3.50 -22.99
N SER A 120 7.98 -3.18 -22.38
CA SER A 120 8.16 -3.24 -20.92
C SER A 120 7.30 -2.22 -20.20
N LEU A 121 7.19 -0.98 -20.73
CA LEU A 121 6.38 0.09 -20.15
C LEU A 121 4.87 -0.21 -20.20
N ASN A 122 4.42 -1.10 -21.07
CA ASN A 122 3.01 -1.54 -21.16
C ASN A 122 2.78 -2.94 -20.58
N SER A 123 3.81 -3.60 -20.06
CA SER A 123 3.65 -4.90 -19.42
C SER A 123 3.06 -4.79 -18.02
N ASN A 124 2.37 -5.85 -17.58
CA ASN A 124 1.90 -5.95 -16.21
C ASN A 124 3.08 -6.08 -15.25
N ALA A 125 2.95 -5.52 -14.05
CA ALA A 125 3.82 -5.87 -12.94
C ALA A 125 3.72 -7.37 -12.62
N THR A 126 4.80 -7.96 -12.14
CA THR A 126 4.86 -9.38 -11.79
C THR A 126 5.30 -9.53 -10.33
N PRO A 127 4.80 -10.54 -9.58
CA PRO A 127 5.27 -10.79 -8.24
C PRO A 127 6.77 -11.15 -8.24
N GLY A 128 7.54 -10.50 -7.36
CA GLY A 128 8.97 -10.74 -7.26
C GLY A 128 9.62 -9.87 -6.19
N ARG A 129 10.94 -9.99 -6.05
CA ARG A 129 11.70 -9.12 -5.18
C ARG A 129 11.97 -7.79 -5.88
N ASP A 130 11.49 -6.69 -5.30
CA ASP A 130 11.87 -5.35 -5.75
C ASP A 130 13.20 -4.94 -5.09
N SER A 131 14.11 -4.48 -5.89
CA SER A 131 15.43 -4.01 -5.43
C SER A 131 15.75 -2.61 -5.94
N LEU A 132 14.75 -1.90 -6.49
CA LEU A 132 14.93 -0.60 -7.12
C LEU A 132 14.16 0.51 -6.39
N ASN A 133 13.06 0.16 -5.73
CA ASN A 133 12.15 1.13 -5.15
C ASN A 133 12.21 1.10 -3.62
N ASN A 134 11.93 2.24 -2.99
CA ASN A 134 11.78 2.38 -1.54
C ASN A 134 10.32 2.20 -1.09
N MET A 135 9.54 1.46 -1.86
CA MET A 135 8.15 1.11 -1.58
C MET A 135 7.78 -0.18 -2.30
N GLU A 136 7.02 -1.04 -1.63
CA GLU A 136 6.64 -2.35 -2.15
C GLU A 136 5.18 -2.64 -1.79
N GLN A 137 4.43 -3.28 -2.69
CA GLN A 137 3.03 -3.62 -2.50
C GLN A 137 2.75 -5.07 -2.83
N VAL A 138 2.04 -5.75 -1.92
CA VAL A 138 1.42 -7.06 -2.16
C VAL A 138 -0.09 -6.89 -2.18
N THR A 139 -0.75 -7.51 -3.16
CA THR A 139 -2.21 -7.51 -3.31
C THR A 139 -2.74 -8.93 -3.22
N ILE A 140 -3.80 -9.13 -2.45
CA ILE A 140 -4.55 -10.39 -2.37
C ILE A 140 -5.98 -10.15 -2.84
N LEU A 141 -6.33 -10.74 -3.98
CA LEU A 141 -7.66 -10.62 -4.56
C LEU A 141 -8.61 -11.67 -3.97
N ASN A 142 -9.82 -11.24 -3.60
CA ASN A 142 -10.88 -12.07 -3.03
C ASN A 142 -10.38 -12.99 -1.91
N PRO A 143 -9.63 -12.47 -0.91
CA PRO A 143 -9.15 -13.29 0.19
C PRO A 143 -10.29 -13.79 1.06
N ASN A 144 -10.13 -14.96 1.67
CA ASN A 144 -10.94 -15.30 2.83
C ASN A 144 -10.63 -14.37 4.01
N SER A 145 -11.55 -14.26 4.97
CA SER A 145 -11.23 -13.61 6.25
C SER A 145 -10.17 -14.43 7.00
N GLY A 146 -9.20 -13.74 7.59
CA GLY A 146 -8.11 -14.42 8.28
C GLY A 146 -7.01 -13.47 8.71
N THR A 147 -5.87 -14.02 9.08
CA THR A 147 -4.71 -13.22 9.49
C THR A 147 -3.63 -13.31 8.44
N ALA A 148 -3.23 -12.17 7.90
CA ALA A 148 -2.03 -12.03 7.08
C ALA A 148 -0.83 -11.68 7.96
N THR A 149 0.30 -12.32 7.72
CA THR A 149 1.57 -12.03 8.39
C THR A 149 2.48 -11.30 7.41
N ILE A 150 2.75 -10.04 7.67
CA ILE A 150 3.65 -9.21 6.90
C ILE A 150 5.05 -9.37 7.48
N LYS A 151 6.00 -9.74 6.65
CA LYS A 151 7.42 -9.82 7.02
C LYS A 151 8.21 -8.79 6.24
N VAL A 152 8.98 -7.99 6.96
CA VAL A 152 9.95 -7.04 6.41
C VAL A 152 11.35 -7.54 6.72
N LYS A 153 12.21 -7.56 5.72
CA LYS A 153 13.62 -7.94 5.87
C LYS A 153 14.52 -6.78 5.44
N GLY A 154 15.49 -6.42 6.27
CA GLY A 154 16.59 -5.54 5.88
C GLY A 154 17.58 -6.31 4.99
N HIS A 155 17.37 -6.24 3.67
CA HIS A 155 18.19 -7.02 2.73
C HIS A 155 19.59 -6.47 2.60
N ASN A 156 19.71 -5.16 2.44
CA ASN A 156 20.99 -4.46 2.38
C ASN A 156 20.84 -3.08 3.00
N ILE A 157 21.31 -2.94 4.23
CA ILE A 157 21.33 -1.68 4.97
C ILE A 157 22.79 -1.41 5.34
N PRO A 158 23.54 -0.61 4.53
CA PRO A 158 24.97 -0.45 4.68
C PRO A 158 25.42 0.11 6.05
N THR A 159 24.57 0.96 6.66
CA THR A 159 24.89 1.59 7.95
C THR A 159 23.64 1.83 8.80
N GLY A 160 23.77 1.57 10.11
CA GLY A 160 22.72 1.87 11.09
C GLY A 160 21.45 1.04 10.93
N THR A 161 20.30 1.69 11.05
CA THR A 161 18.96 1.11 10.91
C THR A 161 18.12 1.95 9.98
N GLN A 162 17.19 1.32 9.27
CA GLN A 162 16.19 2.00 8.45
C GLN A 162 14.82 1.95 9.11
N LYS A 163 14.24 3.12 9.39
CA LYS A 163 12.83 3.24 9.80
C LYS A 163 11.92 3.01 8.61
N PHE A 164 10.86 2.24 8.81
CA PHE A 164 9.88 1.92 7.78
C PHE A 164 8.46 1.91 8.34
N TYR A 165 7.48 1.88 7.44
CA TYR A 165 6.06 1.71 7.74
C TYR A 165 5.51 0.54 6.94
N VAL A 166 4.64 -0.25 7.58
CA VAL A 166 3.77 -1.23 6.93
C VAL A 166 2.33 -0.77 7.07
N ILE A 167 1.58 -0.83 5.98
CA ILE A 167 0.22 -0.29 5.88
C ILE A 167 -0.68 -1.37 5.28
N ALA A 168 -1.84 -1.61 5.88
CA ALA A 168 -2.85 -2.51 5.35
C ALA A 168 -4.11 -1.72 4.95
N SER A 169 -4.67 -2.04 3.79
CA SER A 169 -5.96 -1.50 3.36
C SER A 169 -6.82 -2.61 2.78
N TYR A 170 -8.14 -2.47 2.95
CA TYR A 170 -9.12 -3.48 2.55
C TYR A 170 -10.23 -2.82 1.74
N GLU A 171 -10.50 -3.37 0.57
CA GLU A 171 -11.64 -3.03 -0.23
C GLU A 171 -12.70 -4.09 -0.02
N LYS A 172 -13.90 -3.69 0.38
CA LYS A 172 -14.99 -4.61 0.68
C LYS A 172 -16.02 -4.62 -0.44
N ASN A 173 -16.66 -5.75 -0.64
CA ASN A 173 -17.79 -5.87 -1.56
C ASN A 173 -19.07 -5.30 -0.93
N GLU A 174 -19.05 -4.00 -0.65
CA GLU A 174 -20.18 -3.30 -0.06
C GLU A 174 -20.27 -1.88 -0.64
N LEU A 175 -21.48 -1.38 -0.77
CA LEU A 175 -21.73 0.00 -1.14
C LEU A 175 -21.68 0.86 0.13
N VAL A 176 -20.69 1.74 0.22
CA VAL A 176 -20.54 2.66 1.35
C VAL A 176 -20.99 4.05 0.96
N VAL A 177 -22.10 4.53 1.57
CA VAL A 177 -22.54 5.91 1.37
C VAL A 177 -21.59 6.85 2.09
N THR A 178 -20.88 7.69 1.31
CA THR A 178 -19.88 8.65 1.83
C THR A 178 -20.44 10.06 1.98
N TYR A 179 -21.62 10.34 1.41
CA TYR A 179 -22.40 11.57 1.60
C TYR A 179 -23.87 11.31 1.24
N PRO A 180 -24.86 11.78 2.04
CA PRO A 180 -24.68 12.50 3.31
C PRO A 180 -24.13 11.62 4.44
N THR A 181 -23.36 12.23 5.33
CA THR A 181 -22.87 11.57 6.55
C THR A 181 -23.93 11.64 7.66
N PRO A 182 -23.89 10.76 8.67
CA PRO A 182 -24.75 10.87 9.85
C PRO A 182 -24.67 12.27 10.47
N GLY A 183 -25.84 12.92 10.65
CA GLY A 183 -25.94 14.29 11.15
C GLY A 183 -25.88 15.39 10.09
N THR A 184 -25.71 15.07 8.80
CA THR A 184 -25.83 16.07 7.74
C THR A 184 -27.26 16.62 7.71
N ALA A 185 -27.42 17.95 7.84
CA ALA A 185 -28.71 18.61 7.66
C ALA A 185 -29.11 18.57 6.19
N ILE A 186 -30.30 18.04 5.91
CA ILE A 186 -30.88 17.98 4.58
C ILE A 186 -32.14 18.86 4.55
N GLU A 187 -32.16 19.81 3.63
CA GLU A 187 -33.34 20.70 3.45
C GLU A 187 -34.45 19.98 2.69
N ALA A 188 -35.66 19.99 3.25
CA ALA A 188 -36.83 19.35 2.64
C ALA A 188 -37.20 20.04 1.32
N GLY A 189 -37.51 19.24 0.29
CA GLY A 189 -37.92 19.73 -1.03
C GLY A 189 -36.77 20.12 -1.95
N THR A 190 -35.50 19.89 -1.54
CA THR A 190 -34.32 20.10 -2.39
C THR A 190 -33.77 18.79 -2.93
N SER A 191 -33.12 18.84 -4.11
CA SER A 191 -32.36 17.70 -4.63
C SER A 191 -31.06 17.56 -3.87
N GLN A 192 -30.75 16.34 -3.41
CA GLN A 192 -29.53 16.06 -2.72
C GLN A 192 -28.63 15.14 -3.55
N LEU A 193 -27.33 15.40 -3.51
CA LEU A 193 -26.31 14.52 -4.08
C LEU A 193 -26.01 13.40 -3.08
N ILE A 194 -26.11 12.15 -3.53
CA ILE A 194 -25.63 10.99 -2.77
C ILE A 194 -24.28 10.60 -3.36
N ARG A 195 -23.26 10.48 -2.52
CA ARG A 195 -21.95 9.93 -2.89
C ARG A 195 -21.77 8.59 -2.21
N PHE A 196 -21.19 7.67 -2.92
CA PHE A 196 -20.89 6.34 -2.39
C PHE A 196 -19.56 5.84 -2.94
N ASP A 197 -18.93 4.94 -2.20
CA ASP A 197 -17.81 4.13 -2.63
C ASP A 197 -18.30 2.71 -2.90
N SER A 198 -17.86 2.10 -3.99
CA SER A 198 -18.25 0.76 -4.38
C SER A 198 -17.10 0.11 -5.16
N PRO A 199 -16.76 -1.15 -4.87
CA PRO A 199 -15.77 -1.90 -5.65
C PRO A 199 -16.29 -2.33 -7.02
N ILE A 200 -17.59 -2.13 -7.29
CA ILE A 200 -18.22 -2.49 -8.57
C ILE A 200 -18.10 -1.29 -9.51
N ASN A 201 -17.24 -1.43 -10.51
CA ASN A 201 -17.18 -0.53 -11.67
C ASN A 201 -18.20 -0.94 -12.72
#